data_29371b5eb5fe623f346ef39eefb5636b
#
_entry.id   29371b5eb5fe623f346ef39eefb5636b
#
_cell.length_a   1.000
_cell.length_b   1.000
_cell.length_c   1.000
_cell.angle_alpha   90.00
_cell.angle_beta   90.00
_cell.angle_gamma   90.00
#
_symmetry.space_group_name_H-M   'P 1'
#
loop_
_entity.id
_entity.type
_entity.pdbx_description
1 polymer ?
#
loop_
_entity_poly.entity_id
_entity_poly.type
_entity_poly.pdbx_seq_one_letter_code
_entity_poly.pdbx_strand_id
1 'polypeptide(L)'
;MKLNQTENYSLKYQSLHPLTLNINSQSTSQEIIKYLRGSLSQRELSTKLGFSFNQVGKWESGFTQIKWNQFVDLCNFYGISFEEKFRYAFYTINTHAEFNTPNAIKAILHRLNLKQSENHFNLSIKNWLNQKTIPDLAEVIQLLSFNPPDLFCWLDLFIDCCQIPSLQIAFEKYLKNIDLVFSNPVSIYIVEALQLQEYLLAPTHDPILLSEHATCTTQQLSQSLSQLLELNLISFDGKKYYSNSHRISFAGVRNPKIRSLTQYTTQLTAERYSLQPVEKMSKKYNPSQSSVRVNAMSAEAAQKVLELIVKFHTDVEEIKKNDNAPKTNVQIILVHSFASNINASKNN
;
A
#
# COMPACT_ATOMS: atom_id res chain seq x y z
N MET A 1 33.66 -2.93 26.45
CA MET A 1 33.98 -3.12 25.03
C MET A 1 32.98 -4.09 24.42
N LYS A 2 31.69 -3.69 24.25
CA LYS A 2 30.60 -4.52 23.71
C LYS A 2 29.52 -3.62 23.02
N LEU A 3 29.92 -2.68 22.18
CA LEU A 3 28.99 -1.72 21.57
C LEU A 3 29.03 -1.67 20.03
N ASN A 4 29.82 -2.53 19.35
CA ASN A 4 29.98 -2.43 17.90
C ASN A 4 29.35 -3.55 17.06
N GLN A 5 28.53 -4.43 17.64
CA GLN A 5 27.85 -5.48 16.83
C GLN A 5 26.46 -5.07 16.33
N THR A 6 25.80 -4.12 16.99
CA THR A 6 24.45 -3.66 16.62
C THR A 6 24.43 -2.76 15.37
N GLU A 7 25.48 -1.96 15.16
CA GLU A 7 25.56 -1.07 13.99
C GLU A 7 25.75 -1.82 12.66
N ASN A 8 26.47 -2.95 12.67
CA ASN A 8 26.70 -3.73 11.47
C ASN A 8 25.46 -4.52 10.98
N TYR A 9 24.52 -4.82 11.87
CA TYR A 9 23.27 -5.48 11.46
C TYR A 9 22.31 -4.52 10.77
N SER A 10 22.20 -3.28 11.27
CA SER A 10 21.37 -2.23 10.66
C SER A 10 21.78 -1.89 9.22
N LEU A 11 23.07 -1.83 8.93
CA LEU A 11 23.62 -1.52 7.61
C LEU A 11 23.45 -2.67 6.60
N LYS A 12 23.49 -3.93 7.04
CA LYS A 12 23.34 -5.09 6.16
C LYS A 12 21.89 -5.28 5.67
N TYR A 13 20.90 -4.81 6.44
CA TYR A 13 19.48 -4.90 6.08
C TYR A 13 18.97 -3.70 5.28
N GLN A 14 19.67 -2.57 5.29
CA GLN A 14 19.34 -1.42 4.43
C GLN A 14 19.64 -1.66 2.94
N SER A 15 20.42 -2.69 2.60
CA SER A 15 20.79 -3.02 1.20
C SER A 15 19.90 -4.09 0.52
N LEU A 16 19.01 -4.74 1.27
CA LEU A 16 17.98 -5.59 0.68
C LEU A 16 16.80 -4.71 0.28
N HIS A 17 16.94 -4.02 -0.84
CA HIS A 17 15.84 -3.27 -1.44
C HIS A 17 14.60 -4.15 -1.58
N PRO A 18 13.41 -3.62 -1.22
CA PRO A 18 12.15 -4.28 -1.51
C PRO A 18 12.16 -4.63 -3.00
N LEU A 19 11.43 -5.69 -3.37
CA LEU A 19 11.22 -6.10 -4.75
C LEU A 19 11.00 -4.85 -5.62
N THR A 20 12.06 -4.27 -6.15
CA THR A 20 11.97 -3.31 -7.22
C THR A 20 11.45 -4.12 -8.40
N LEU A 21 10.14 -4.17 -8.52
CA LEU A 21 9.52 -4.63 -9.74
C LEU A 21 10.10 -3.72 -10.81
N ASN A 22 10.81 -4.32 -11.76
CA ASN A 22 11.47 -3.58 -12.82
C ASN A 22 10.41 -3.11 -13.82
N ILE A 23 9.56 -2.16 -13.36
CA ILE A 23 8.48 -1.59 -14.15
C ILE A 23 9.11 -0.54 -15.06
N ASN A 24 9.06 -0.78 -16.37
CA ASN A 24 9.45 0.22 -17.34
C ASN A 24 8.35 1.30 -17.43
N SER A 25 8.47 2.37 -16.66
CA SER A 25 7.48 3.42 -16.55
C SER A 25 7.16 4.12 -17.87
N GLN A 26 8.13 4.19 -18.80
CA GLN A 26 7.91 4.77 -20.13
C GLN A 26 7.02 3.86 -20.98
N SER A 27 7.38 2.57 -21.13
CA SER A 27 6.54 1.61 -21.84
C SER A 27 5.16 1.51 -21.21
N THR A 28 5.07 1.46 -19.89
CA THR A 28 3.80 1.43 -19.16
C THR A 28 2.92 2.63 -19.47
N SER A 29 3.48 3.83 -19.49
CA SER A 29 2.75 5.06 -19.85
C SER A 29 2.18 4.98 -21.27
N GLN A 30 2.97 4.52 -22.25
CA GLN A 30 2.56 4.35 -23.65
C GLN A 30 1.44 3.32 -23.79
N GLU A 31 1.57 2.19 -23.13
CA GLU A 31 0.59 1.09 -23.15
C GLU A 31 -0.73 1.50 -22.49
N ILE A 32 -0.70 2.26 -21.41
CA ILE A 32 -1.90 2.82 -20.77
C ILE A 32 -2.65 3.74 -21.74
N ILE A 33 -1.95 4.62 -22.46
CA ILE A 33 -2.58 5.52 -23.45
C ILE A 33 -3.23 4.70 -24.56
N LYS A 34 -2.53 3.69 -25.07
CA LYS A 34 -3.05 2.78 -26.10
C LYS A 34 -4.27 2.00 -25.61
N TYR A 35 -4.24 1.52 -24.37
CA TYR A 35 -5.37 0.84 -23.74
C TYR A 35 -6.60 1.77 -23.63
N LEU A 36 -6.43 2.97 -23.10
CA LEU A 36 -7.52 3.94 -22.97
C LEU A 36 -8.06 4.40 -24.31
N ARG A 37 -7.21 4.53 -25.34
CA ARG A 37 -7.68 4.89 -26.68
C ARG A 37 -8.64 3.86 -27.27
N GLY A 38 -8.47 2.59 -26.94
CA GLY A 38 -9.33 1.52 -27.44
C GLY A 38 -9.33 1.44 -28.97
N SER A 39 -10.53 1.44 -29.54
CA SER A 39 -10.75 1.30 -31.01
C SER A 39 -10.61 2.62 -31.79
N LEU A 40 -10.51 3.76 -31.13
CA LEU A 40 -10.30 5.04 -31.84
C LEU A 40 -8.94 5.06 -32.53
N SER A 41 -8.85 5.70 -33.70
CA SER A 41 -7.54 5.96 -34.29
C SER A 41 -6.80 7.04 -33.48
N GLN A 42 -5.47 7.04 -33.54
CA GLN A 42 -4.64 8.04 -32.86
C GLN A 42 -5.00 9.48 -33.28
N ARG A 43 -5.34 9.66 -34.57
CA ARG A 43 -5.70 10.97 -35.11
C ARG A 43 -7.08 11.42 -34.61
N GLU A 44 -8.06 10.52 -34.60
CA GLU A 44 -9.40 10.83 -34.09
C GLU A 44 -9.35 11.22 -32.62
N LEU A 45 -8.64 10.46 -31.79
CA LEU A 45 -8.49 10.81 -30.38
C LEU A 45 -7.76 12.14 -30.20
N SER A 46 -6.68 12.39 -30.97
CA SER A 46 -5.98 13.66 -30.93
C SER A 46 -6.90 14.83 -31.26
N THR A 47 -7.73 14.71 -32.30
CA THR A 47 -8.70 15.76 -32.68
C THR A 47 -9.76 15.96 -31.58
N LYS A 48 -10.28 14.89 -31.00
CA LYS A 48 -11.28 14.96 -29.92
C LYS A 48 -10.72 15.61 -28.65
N LEU A 49 -9.42 15.45 -28.40
CA LEU A 49 -8.71 16.12 -27.29
C LEU A 49 -8.27 17.56 -27.64
N GLY A 50 -8.64 18.08 -28.82
CA GLY A 50 -8.35 19.46 -29.23
C GLY A 50 -6.98 19.69 -29.85
N PHE A 51 -6.24 18.62 -30.21
CA PHE A 51 -4.96 18.75 -30.89
C PHE A 51 -5.13 18.84 -32.40
N SER A 52 -4.41 19.79 -33.03
CA SER A 52 -4.40 19.98 -34.49
C SER A 52 -3.52 18.98 -35.25
N PHE A 53 -2.75 18.12 -34.51
CA PHE A 53 -1.82 17.14 -35.05
C PHE A 53 -1.93 15.83 -34.27
N ASN A 54 -1.31 14.76 -34.78
CA ASN A 54 -1.37 13.43 -34.16
C ASN A 54 -0.52 13.37 -32.86
N GLN A 55 -1.00 14.02 -31.81
CA GLN A 55 -0.34 14.05 -30.51
C GLN A 55 -0.38 12.68 -29.82
N VAL A 56 -1.51 11.96 -29.92
CA VAL A 56 -1.65 10.62 -29.33
C VAL A 56 -0.63 9.64 -29.92
N GLY A 57 -0.39 9.70 -31.24
CA GLY A 57 0.65 8.90 -31.88
C GLY A 57 2.06 9.20 -31.34
N LYS A 58 2.36 10.47 -31.01
CA LYS A 58 3.63 10.84 -30.38
C LYS A 58 3.75 10.27 -28.95
N TRP A 59 2.65 10.27 -28.19
CA TRP A 59 2.64 9.68 -26.85
C TRP A 59 2.82 8.17 -26.91
N GLU A 60 2.09 7.46 -27.77
CA GLU A 60 2.16 6.01 -27.90
C GLU A 60 3.51 5.52 -28.45
N SER A 61 4.18 6.31 -29.30
CA SER A 61 5.51 5.98 -29.81
C SER A 61 6.65 6.37 -28.85
N GLY A 62 6.34 7.09 -27.77
CA GLY A 62 7.35 7.62 -26.85
C GLY A 62 8.15 8.80 -27.38
N PHE A 63 7.78 9.36 -28.56
CA PHE A 63 8.43 10.56 -29.10
C PHE A 63 8.25 11.77 -28.16
N THR A 64 7.09 11.87 -27.50
CA THR A 64 6.83 12.79 -26.40
C THR A 64 6.13 12.04 -25.28
N GLN A 65 6.33 12.44 -24.03
CA GLN A 65 5.60 11.90 -22.90
C GLN A 65 4.32 12.72 -22.66
N ILE A 66 3.24 12.03 -22.27
CA ILE A 66 2.00 12.70 -21.84
C ILE A 66 2.23 13.35 -20.48
N LYS A 67 1.88 14.63 -20.34
CA LYS A 67 1.95 15.33 -19.07
C LYS A 67 0.79 14.91 -18.17
N TRP A 68 0.99 15.01 -16.84
CA TRP A 68 0.01 14.62 -15.83
C TRP A 68 -1.37 15.24 -16.06
N ASN A 69 -1.43 16.55 -16.31
CA ASN A 69 -2.69 17.24 -16.61
C ASN A 69 -3.36 16.71 -17.89
N GLN A 70 -2.59 16.46 -18.95
CA GLN A 70 -3.11 15.86 -20.19
C GLN A 70 -3.63 14.43 -19.97
N PHE A 71 -3.01 13.68 -19.07
CA PHE A 71 -3.51 12.36 -18.69
C PHE A 71 -4.82 12.44 -17.89
N VAL A 72 -4.95 13.41 -16.99
CA VAL A 72 -6.22 13.72 -16.31
C VAL A 72 -7.32 14.05 -17.32
N ASP A 73 -7.01 14.91 -18.30
CA ASP A 73 -7.95 15.29 -19.37
C ASP A 73 -8.35 14.07 -20.21
N LEU A 74 -7.41 13.18 -20.54
CA LEU A 74 -7.68 11.94 -21.24
C LEU A 74 -8.62 11.02 -20.44
N CYS A 75 -8.40 10.85 -19.15
CA CYS A 75 -9.29 10.09 -18.29
C CYS A 75 -10.70 10.69 -18.24
N ASN A 76 -10.80 12.00 -18.06
CA ASN A 76 -12.08 12.71 -18.00
C ASN A 76 -12.82 12.61 -19.33
N PHE A 77 -12.13 12.65 -20.47
CA PHE A 77 -12.72 12.44 -21.80
C PHE A 77 -13.44 11.09 -21.88
N TYR A 78 -12.94 10.05 -21.25
CA TYR A 78 -13.58 8.73 -21.18
C TYR A 78 -14.59 8.60 -20.02
N GLY A 79 -14.97 9.69 -19.39
CA GLY A 79 -15.90 9.67 -18.24
C GLY A 79 -15.32 9.03 -16.99
N ILE A 80 -14.00 8.89 -16.91
CA ILE A 80 -13.31 8.40 -15.73
C ILE A 80 -13.16 9.59 -14.78
N SER A 81 -13.86 9.57 -13.64
CA SER A 81 -13.74 10.57 -12.58
C SER A 81 -12.36 10.47 -11.92
N PHE A 82 -11.33 11.00 -12.60
CA PHE A 82 -9.94 10.81 -12.19
C PHE A 82 -9.67 11.32 -10.78
N GLU A 83 -10.15 12.51 -10.44
CA GLU A 83 -9.99 13.10 -9.12
C GLU A 83 -10.59 12.21 -8.01
N GLU A 84 -11.81 11.72 -8.19
CA GLU A 84 -12.48 10.85 -7.23
C GLU A 84 -11.67 9.57 -7.00
N LYS A 85 -11.24 8.92 -8.10
CA LYS A 85 -10.44 7.69 -8.05
C LYS A 85 -9.08 7.94 -7.41
N PHE A 86 -8.44 9.05 -7.74
CA PHE A 86 -7.17 9.44 -7.13
C PHE A 86 -7.32 9.66 -5.63
N ARG A 87 -8.31 10.44 -5.20
CA ARG A 87 -8.60 10.68 -3.79
C ARG A 87 -8.87 9.37 -3.05
N TYR A 88 -9.60 8.46 -3.67
CA TYR A 88 -9.85 7.14 -3.13
C TYR A 88 -8.56 6.32 -2.93
N ALA A 89 -7.67 6.27 -3.94
CA ALA A 89 -6.43 5.49 -3.88
C ALA A 89 -5.46 6.02 -2.83
N PHE A 90 -5.35 7.34 -2.73
CA PHE A 90 -4.34 7.98 -1.87
C PHE A 90 -4.91 8.49 -0.53
N TYR A 91 -6.19 8.22 -0.22
CA TYR A 91 -6.87 8.63 1.02
C TYR A 91 -6.49 10.06 1.42
N THR A 92 -6.70 11.02 0.49
CA THR A 92 -6.38 12.40 0.78
C THR A 92 -7.35 12.92 1.84
N ILE A 93 -6.82 13.18 3.05
CA ILE A 93 -7.59 13.62 4.22
C ILE A 93 -8.28 14.96 3.95
N ASN A 94 -7.69 15.77 3.06
CA ASN A 94 -8.23 17.08 2.74
C ASN A 94 -9.15 16.99 1.51
N THR A 95 -10.38 16.49 1.71
CA THR A 95 -11.41 16.40 0.67
C THR A 95 -11.79 17.76 0.09
N HIS A 96 -11.49 18.86 0.81
CA HIS A 96 -11.75 20.24 0.40
C HIS A 96 -10.57 20.92 -0.34
N ALA A 97 -9.37 20.29 -0.34
CA ALA A 97 -8.26 20.84 -1.09
C ALA A 97 -8.53 20.73 -2.60
N GLU A 98 -8.30 21.82 -3.33
CA GLU A 98 -8.37 21.82 -4.79
C GLU A 98 -7.50 20.68 -5.36
N PHE A 99 -8.06 19.92 -6.31
CA PHE A 99 -7.31 18.88 -7.02
C PHE A 99 -6.43 19.53 -8.08
N ASN A 100 -5.14 19.63 -7.80
CA ASN A 100 -4.13 20.12 -8.70
C ASN A 100 -2.84 19.28 -8.60
N THR A 101 -1.93 19.44 -9.53
CA THR A 101 -0.69 18.67 -9.59
C THR A 101 0.12 18.72 -8.28
N PRO A 102 0.39 19.89 -7.67
CA PRO A 102 1.12 19.93 -6.40
C PRO A 102 0.46 19.12 -5.28
N ASN A 103 -0.86 19.22 -5.14
CA ASN A 103 -1.59 18.51 -4.10
C ASN A 103 -1.62 16.99 -4.36
N ALA A 104 -1.74 16.57 -5.63
CA ALA A 104 -1.62 15.18 -6.02
C ALA A 104 -0.23 14.61 -5.69
N ILE A 105 0.84 15.33 -6.04
CA ILE A 105 2.21 14.91 -5.71
C ILE A 105 2.44 14.85 -4.20
N LYS A 106 1.95 15.83 -3.43
CA LYS A 106 2.03 15.79 -1.95
C LYS A 106 1.34 14.55 -1.40
N ALA A 107 0.14 14.20 -1.92
CA ALA A 107 -0.58 13.01 -1.48
C ALA A 107 0.20 11.72 -1.78
N ILE A 108 0.80 11.60 -2.97
CA ILE A 108 1.66 10.47 -3.33
C ILE A 108 2.87 10.38 -2.39
N LEU A 109 3.60 11.48 -2.20
CA LEU A 109 4.78 11.52 -1.33
C LEU A 109 4.43 11.14 0.12
N HIS A 110 3.33 11.66 0.62
CA HIS A 110 2.83 11.34 1.94
C HIS A 110 2.49 9.85 2.06
N ARG A 111 1.79 9.30 1.06
CA ARG A 111 1.43 7.88 1.01
C ARG A 111 2.66 6.97 0.93
N LEU A 112 3.64 7.33 0.10
CA LEU A 112 4.91 6.60 -0.02
C LEU A 112 5.85 6.85 1.17
N ASN A 113 5.49 7.80 2.03
CA ASN A 113 6.29 8.19 3.18
C ASN A 113 7.72 8.62 2.79
N LEU A 114 7.84 9.29 1.64
CA LEU A 114 9.11 9.78 1.11
C LEU A 114 9.35 11.22 1.58
N LYS A 115 10.48 11.46 2.24
CA LYS A 115 10.94 12.82 2.49
C LYS A 115 11.45 13.44 1.19
N GLN A 116 11.15 14.72 0.98
CA GLN A 116 11.59 15.45 -0.22
C GLN A 116 13.11 15.40 -0.45
N SER A 117 13.90 15.18 0.62
CA SER A 117 15.35 15.18 0.59
C SER A 117 16.02 13.84 0.29
N GLU A 118 15.28 12.74 0.28
CA GLU A 118 15.86 11.38 0.27
C GLU A 118 15.81 10.69 -1.10
N ASN A 119 15.34 11.38 -2.16
CA ASN A 119 15.07 10.79 -3.46
C ASN A 119 15.98 11.28 -4.59
N HIS A 120 16.29 10.37 -5.53
CA HIS A 120 16.90 10.74 -6.82
C HIS A 120 16.05 11.75 -7.63
N PHE A 121 14.77 11.90 -7.33
CA PHE A 121 13.82 12.87 -7.92
C PHE A 121 13.78 14.23 -7.22
N ASN A 122 14.67 14.49 -6.29
CA ASN A 122 14.57 15.64 -5.37
C ASN A 122 14.33 16.98 -6.08
N LEU A 123 15.06 17.23 -7.18
CA LEU A 123 14.93 18.45 -7.96
C LEU A 123 13.59 18.49 -8.75
N SER A 124 13.21 17.37 -9.36
CA SER A 124 11.95 17.25 -10.11
C SER A 124 10.76 17.43 -9.19
N ILE A 125 10.73 16.73 -8.05
CA ILE A 125 9.66 16.85 -7.05
C ILE A 125 9.53 18.29 -6.56
N LYS A 126 10.65 18.97 -6.25
CA LYS A 126 10.64 20.37 -5.84
C LYS A 126 10.05 21.30 -6.93
N ASN A 127 10.37 21.03 -8.19
CA ASN A 127 9.83 21.80 -9.31
C ASN A 127 8.33 21.54 -9.50
N TRP A 128 7.85 20.30 -9.35
CA TRP A 128 6.43 19.95 -9.42
C TRP A 128 5.62 20.61 -8.30
N LEU A 129 6.12 20.54 -7.08
CA LEU A 129 5.48 21.16 -5.91
C LEU A 129 5.40 22.68 -6.00
N ASN A 130 6.41 23.31 -6.63
CA ASN A 130 6.46 24.75 -6.87
C ASN A 130 5.83 25.18 -8.22
N GLN A 131 5.16 24.27 -8.92
CA GLN A 131 4.52 24.50 -10.21
C GLN A 131 5.45 25.02 -11.31
N LYS A 132 6.76 24.81 -11.18
CA LYS A 132 7.75 25.19 -12.21
C LYS A 132 7.69 24.27 -13.41
N THR A 133 7.39 23.00 -13.18
CA THR A 133 7.19 21.98 -14.21
C THR A 133 6.02 21.08 -13.84
N ILE A 134 5.43 20.42 -14.84
CA ILE A 134 4.39 19.42 -14.67
C ILE A 134 5.04 18.06 -14.94
N PRO A 135 4.92 17.06 -14.02
CA PRO A 135 5.44 15.73 -14.28
C PRO A 135 4.76 15.11 -15.50
N ASP A 136 5.45 14.19 -16.15
CA ASP A 136 4.77 13.29 -17.07
C ASP A 136 4.25 12.04 -16.37
N LEU A 137 3.38 11.29 -17.04
CA LEU A 137 2.78 10.07 -16.48
C LEU A 137 3.85 9.03 -16.12
N ALA A 138 4.89 8.90 -16.94
CA ALA A 138 5.97 7.95 -16.69
C ALA A 138 6.74 8.29 -15.40
N GLU A 139 6.98 9.57 -15.12
CA GLU A 139 7.61 10.03 -13.87
C GLU A 139 6.73 9.71 -12.65
N VAL A 140 5.41 9.88 -12.76
CA VAL A 140 4.48 9.54 -11.67
C VAL A 140 4.42 8.01 -11.46
N ILE A 141 4.36 7.21 -12.52
CA ILE A 141 4.43 5.74 -12.44
C ILE A 141 5.75 5.32 -11.77
N GLN A 142 6.87 5.92 -12.16
CA GLN A 142 8.17 5.63 -11.58
C GLN A 142 8.21 5.98 -10.08
N LEU A 143 7.63 7.11 -9.68
CA LEU A 143 7.51 7.49 -8.28
C LEU A 143 6.67 6.46 -7.50
N LEU A 144 5.53 6.03 -8.03
CA LEU A 144 4.65 5.05 -7.41
C LEU A 144 5.26 3.63 -7.40
N SER A 145 6.15 3.30 -8.32
CA SER A 145 6.81 1.99 -8.36
C SER A 145 7.73 1.71 -7.17
N PHE A 146 8.06 2.72 -6.36
CA PHE A 146 8.71 2.51 -5.06
C PHE A 146 7.82 1.73 -4.07
N ASN A 147 6.49 1.77 -4.26
CA ASN A 147 5.55 0.93 -3.54
C ASN A 147 4.54 0.30 -4.53
N PRO A 148 4.87 -0.81 -5.17
CA PRO A 148 4.03 -1.44 -6.18
C PRO A 148 2.57 -1.67 -5.78
N PRO A 149 2.24 -2.04 -4.53
CA PRO A 149 0.84 -2.10 -4.09
C PRO A 149 0.07 -0.79 -4.29
N ASP A 150 0.64 0.36 -3.99
CA ASP A 150 -0.03 1.64 -4.18
C ASP A 150 -0.19 1.99 -5.67
N LEU A 151 0.80 1.65 -6.50
CA LEU A 151 0.71 1.79 -7.96
C LEU A 151 -0.45 0.95 -8.51
N PHE A 152 -0.52 -0.33 -8.15
CA PHE A 152 -1.56 -1.24 -8.65
C PHE A 152 -2.94 -0.86 -8.11
N CYS A 153 -3.07 -0.53 -6.83
CA CYS A 153 -4.32 -0.04 -6.26
C CYS A 153 -4.85 1.20 -7.00
N TRP A 154 -3.98 2.09 -7.41
CA TRP A 154 -4.34 3.28 -8.16
C TRP A 154 -4.72 2.94 -9.61
N LEU A 155 -3.88 2.21 -10.34
CA LEU A 155 -4.10 1.89 -11.74
C LEU A 155 -5.37 1.03 -11.94
N ASP A 156 -5.60 0.04 -11.07
CA ASP A 156 -6.74 -0.89 -11.16
C ASP A 156 -8.11 -0.19 -10.99
N LEU A 157 -8.12 1.06 -10.57
CA LEU A 157 -9.35 1.86 -10.50
C LEU A 157 -9.87 2.30 -11.87
N PHE A 158 -9.05 2.31 -12.92
CA PHE A 158 -9.43 2.85 -14.23
C PHE A 158 -8.89 2.07 -15.44
N ILE A 159 -7.97 1.13 -15.23
CA ILE A 159 -7.48 0.21 -16.27
C ILE A 159 -7.45 -1.21 -15.74
N ASP A 160 -7.52 -2.18 -16.65
CA ASP A 160 -7.21 -3.58 -16.32
C ASP A 160 -5.70 -3.80 -16.46
N CYS A 161 -5.00 -3.86 -15.30
CA CYS A 161 -3.54 -4.02 -15.28
C CYS A 161 -3.06 -5.34 -15.93
N CYS A 162 -3.93 -6.36 -16.04
CA CYS A 162 -3.61 -7.59 -16.77
C CYS A 162 -3.47 -7.38 -18.28
N GLN A 163 -4.08 -6.33 -18.81
CA GLN A 163 -4.03 -6.00 -20.25
C GLN A 163 -2.89 -5.04 -20.61
N ILE A 164 -2.06 -4.65 -19.64
CA ILE A 164 -0.89 -3.80 -19.83
C ILE A 164 0.36 -4.68 -19.81
N PRO A 165 0.99 -4.98 -20.97
CA PRO A 165 2.07 -5.97 -21.08
C PRO A 165 3.24 -5.72 -20.11
N SER A 166 3.64 -4.46 -19.93
CA SER A 166 4.74 -4.08 -19.02
C SER A 166 4.39 -4.23 -17.54
N LEU A 167 3.10 -4.36 -17.18
CA LEU A 167 2.63 -4.54 -15.80
C LEU A 167 2.20 -5.97 -15.49
N GLN A 168 1.83 -6.76 -16.49
CA GLN A 168 1.14 -8.03 -16.34
C GLN A 168 1.82 -8.95 -15.31
N ILE A 169 3.09 -9.27 -15.49
CA ILE A 169 3.83 -10.17 -14.60
C ILE A 169 3.87 -9.64 -13.17
N ALA A 170 4.12 -8.33 -13.03
CA ALA A 170 4.20 -7.69 -11.74
C ALA A 170 2.84 -7.65 -11.02
N PHE A 171 1.77 -7.40 -11.77
CA PHE A 171 0.40 -7.36 -11.26
C PHE A 171 -0.09 -8.76 -10.89
N GLU A 172 0.16 -9.79 -11.69
CA GLU A 172 -0.16 -11.18 -11.34
C GLU A 172 0.54 -11.62 -10.05
N LYS A 173 1.80 -11.21 -9.85
CA LYS A 173 2.51 -11.46 -8.60
C LYS A 173 1.86 -10.72 -7.42
N TYR A 174 1.47 -9.47 -7.62
CA TYR A 174 0.75 -8.69 -6.61
C TYR A 174 -0.57 -9.36 -6.21
N LEU A 175 -1.36 -9.85 -7.19
CA LEU A 175 -2.62 -10.57 -6.92
C LEU A 175 -2.39 -11.86 -6.14
N LYS A 176 -1.36 -12.64 -6.47
CA LYS A 176 -0.98 -13.85 -5.71
C LYS A 176 -0.63 -13.53 -4.27
N ASN A 177 0.10 -12.43 -4.02
CA ASN A 177 0.43 -12.00 -2.67
C ASN A 177 -0.82 -11.62 -1.87
N ILE A 178 -1.77 -10.91 -2.51
CA ILE A 178 -3.07 -10.57 -1.90
C ILE A 178 -3.87 -11.84 -1.61
N ASP A 179 -3.95 -12.76 -2.56
CA ASP A 179 -4.68 -14.01 -2.39
C ASP A 179 -4.10 -14.88 -1.27
N LEU A 180 -2.77 -14.93 -1.13
CA LEU A 180 -2.13 -15.61 0.00
C LEU A 180 -2.64 -15.03 1.33
N VAL A 181 -2.59 -13.71 1.49
CA VAL A 181 -2.98 -13.07 2.75
C VAL A 181 -4.45 -13.30 3.07
N PHE A 182 -5.33 -13.29 2.08
CA PHE A 182 -6.75 -13.55 2.31
C PHE A 182 -7.05 -15.03 2.60
N SER A 183 -6.30 -15.94 2.00
CA SER A 183 -6.46 -17.39 2.22
C SER A 183 -5.74 -17.87 3.48
N ASN A 184 -4.66 -17.19 3.86
CA ASN A 184 -3.83 -17.51 5.03
C ASN A 184 -3.44 -16.23 5.78
N PRO A 185 -4.37 -15.63 6.55
CA PRO A 185 -4.13 -14.38 7.28
C PRO A 185 -2.98 -14.44 8.28
N VAL A 186 -2.64 -15.63 8.79
CA VAL A 186 -1.48 -15.84 9.68
C VAL A 186 -0.17 -15.37 9.05
N SER A 187 -0.07 -15.43 7.72
CA SER A 187 1.13 -15.02 6.98
C SER A 187 1.58 -13.58 7.29
N ILE A 188 0.64 -12.64 7.52
CA ILE A 188 0.98 -11.26 7.90
C ILE A 188 1.68 -11.22 9.25
N TYR A 189 1.16 -11.96 10.22
CA TYR A 189 1.71 -11.98 11.58
C TYR A 189 3.09 -12.63 11.60
N ILE A 190 3.31 -13.65 10.77
CA ILE A 190 4.62 -14.30 10.61
C ILE A 190 5.62 -13.31 10.04
N VAL A 191 5.28 -12.59 8.97
CA VAL A 191 6.18 -11.59 8.35
C VAL A 191 6.59 -10.50 9.34
N GLU A 192 5.66 -10.03 10.19
CA GLU A 192 5.98 -9.06 11.24
C GLU A 192 6.79 -9.69 12.38
N ALA A 193 6.49 -10.94 12.78
CA ALA A 193 7.23 -11.64 13.83
C ALA A 193 8.69 -11.93 13.44
N LEU A 194 8.98 -12.14 12.16
CA LEU A 194 10.36 -12.28 11.66
C LEU A 194 11.24 -11.04 11.89
N GLN A 195 10.64 -9.89 12.19
CA GLN A 195 11.35 -8.63 12.47
C GLN A 195 11.63 -8.42 13.97
N LEU A 196 11.14 -9.29 14.84
CA LEU A 196 11.35 -9.19 16.28
C LEU A 196 12.84 -9.36 16.62
N GLN A 197 13.34 -8.51 17.52
CA GLN A 197 14.73 -8.55 17.95
C GLN A 197 15.11 -9.93 18.52
N GLU A 198 14.24 -10.54 19.29
CA GLU A 198 14.44 -11.86 19.89
C GLU A 198 14.69 -12.91 18.81
N TYR A 199 13.87 -12.93 17.75
CA TYR A 199 14.06 -13.82 16.61
C TYR A 199 15.32 -13.48 15.81
N LEU A 200 15.61 -12.20 15.58
CA LEU A 200 16.80 -11.76 14.85
C LEU A 200 18.10 -12.11 15.58
N LEU A 201 18.11 -12.14 16.90
CA LEU A 201 19.26 -12.50 17.71
C LEU A 201 19.42 -14.03 17.91
N ALA A 202 18.37 -14.82 17.67
CA ALA A 202 18.46 -16.27 17.74
C ALA A 202 19.50 -16.79 16.73
N PRO A 203 20.31 -17.80 17.08
CA PRO A 203 21.33 -18.35 16.20
C PRO A 203 20.75 -19.09 15.00
N THR A 204 19.57 -19.69 15.17
CA THR A 204 18.84 -20.46 14.15
C THR A 204 17.35 -20.14 14.20
N HIS A 205 16.61 -20.68 13.24
CA HIS A 205 15.16 -20.61 13.23
C HIS A 205 14.55 -21.17 14.52
N ASP A 206 13.71 -20.37 15.17
CA ASP A 206 12.94 -20.74 16.34
C ASP A 206 11.45 -20.79 16.00
N PRO A 207 10.89 -21.98 15.73
CA PRO A 207 9.50 -22.13 15.35
C PRO A 207 8.53 -21.88 16.52
N ILE A 208 8.97 -22.09 17.77
CA ILE A 208 8.12 -21.88 18.95
C ILE A 208 7.90 -20.38 19.11
N LEU A 209 8.98 -19.61 19.14
CA LEU A 209 8.91 -18.14 19.24
C LEU A 209 8.01 -17.53 18.15
N LEU A 210 8.20 -17.94 16.89
CA LEU A 210 7.38 -17.39 15.80
C LEU A 210 5.91 -17.80 15.90
N SER A 211 5.63 -19.06 16.28
CA SER A 211 4.24 -19.53 16.40
C SER A 211 3.49 -18.84 17.54
N GLU A 212 4.16 -18.55 18.65
CA GLU A 212 3.59 -17.78 19.77
C GLU A 212 3.24 -16.35 19.36
N HIS A 213 4.17 -15.64 18.72
CA HIS A 213 3.93 -14.28 18.26
C HIS A 213 2.91 -14.18 17.10
N ALA A 214 2.90 -15.14 16.20
CA ALA A 214 1.92 -15.22 15.11
C ALA A 214 0.58 -15.84 15.55
N THR A 215 0.50 -16.38 16.78
CA THR A 215 -0.69 -17.05 17.30
C THR A 215 -1.17 -18.17 16.38
N CYS A 216 -0.29 -19.08 16.04
CA CYS A 216 -0.58 -20.22 15.17
C CYS A 216 0.11 -21.49 15.67
N THR A 217 -0.32 -22.63 15.15
CA THR A 217 0.37 -23.90 15.42
C THR A 217 1.69 -23.97 14.63
N THR A 218 2.63 -24.79 15.07
CA THR A 218 3.88 -25.03 14.33
C THR A 218 3.64 -25.63 12.94
N GLN A 219 2.57 -26.38 12.75
CA GLN A 219 2.15 -26.89 11.44
C GLN A 219 1.68 -25.75 10.51
N GLN A 220 0.82 -24.86 11.02
CA GLN A 220 0.39 -23.66 10.26
C GLN A 220 1.58 -22.75 9.94
N LEU A 221 2.50 -22.58 10.89
CA LEU A 221 3.74 -21.83 10.69
C LEU A 221 4.55 -22.40 9.51
N SER A 222 4.83 -23.72 9.54
CA SER A 222 5.63 -24.39 8.50
C SER A 222 4.98 -24.24 7.10
N GLN A 223 3.67 -24.44 7.02
CA GLN A 223 2.91 -24.26 5.77
C GLN A 223 2.97 -22.81 5.27
N SER A 224 2.80 -21.85 6.17
CA SER A 224 2.84 -20.42 5.83
C SER A 224 4.24 -19.98 5.39
N LEU A 225 5.30 -20.45 6.07
CA LEU A 225 6.68 -20.15 5.68
C LEU A 225 6.99 -20.68 4.29
N SER A 226 6.52 -21.87 3.92
CA SER A 226 6.69 -22.43 2.57
C SER A 226 6.01 -21.56 1.51
N GLN A 227 4.77 -21.14 1.76
CA GLN A 227 4.02 -20.25 0.85
C GLN A 227 4.67 -18.87 0.71
N LEU A 228 5.13 -18.29 1.81
CA LEU A 228 5.83 -17.01 1.82
C LEU A 228 7.16 -17.06 1.06
N LEU A 229 7.91 -18.18 1.15
CA LEU A 229 9.13 -18.41 0.37
C LEU A 229 8.83 -18.50 -1.13
N GLU A 230 7.82 -19.27 -1.51
CA GLU A 230 7.40 -19.45 -2.91
C GLU A 230 7.08 -18.09 -3.57
N LEU A 231 6.44 -17.18 -2.84
CA LEU A 231 6.13 -15.84 -3.30
C LEU A 231 7.28 -14.84 -3.15
N ASN A 232 8.43 -15.26 -2.63
CA ASN A 232 9.59 -14.41 -2.32
C ASN A 232 9.25 -13.24 -1.36
N LEU A 233 8.28 -13.43 -0.47
CA LEU A 233 7.96 -12.47 0.60
C LEU A 233 8.91 -12.59 1.78
N ILE A 234 9.54 -13.74 1.91
CA ILE A 234 10.62 -14.02 2.86
C ILE A 234 11.77 -14.72 2.15
N SER A 235 12.94 -14.77 2.79
CA SER A 235 14.11 -15.54 2.36
C SER A 235 14.60 -16.43 3.48
N PHE A 236 15.35 -17.48 3.14
CA PHE A 236 15.99 -18.41 4.09
C PHE A 236 17.47 -18.51 3.79
N ASP A 237 18.33 -18.26 4.77
CA ASP A 237 19.77 -18.25 4.63
C ASP A 237 20.45 -19.60 4.95
N GLY A 238 19.65 -20.65 5.11
CA GLY A 238 20.09 -21.98 5.59
C GLY A 238 20.03 -22.13 7.10
N LYS A 239 19.80 -21.07 7.85
CA LYS A 239 19.69 -21.07 9.31
C LYS A 239 18.38 -20.51 9.83
N LYS A 240 17.91 -19.41 9.26
CA LYS A 240 16.65 -18.77 9.64
C LYS A 240 16.01 -17.96 8.50
N TYR A 241 14.77 -17.57 8.73
CA TYR A 241 13.99 -16.80 7.77
C TYR A 241 14.13 -15.29 8.01
N TYR A 242 14.01 -14.52 6.94
CA TYR A 242 14.05 -13.04 6.95
C TYR A 242 12.90 -12.51 6.11
N SER A 243 12.27 -11.47 6.59
CA SER A 243 11.26 -10.74 5.81
C SER A 243 11.91 -9.97 4.67
N ASN A 244 11.47 -10.20 3.44
CA ASN A 244 11.88 -9.45 2.25
C ASN A 244 10.97 -8.24 2.01
N SER A 245 9.86 -8.15 2.74
CA SER A 245 8.84 -7.12 2.57
C SER A 245 8.77 -6.25 3.81
N HIS A 246 8.97 -4.96 3.64
CA HIS A 246 8.74 -4.02 4.73
C HIS A 246 7.26 -3.67 4.92
N ARG A 247 6.38 -4.11 4.01
CA ARG A 247 4.98 -3.72 4.05
C ARG A 247 4.09 -4.60 3.18
N ILE A 248 3.10 -5.23 3.78
CA ILE A 248 1.95 -5.78 3.08
C ILE A 248 0.81 -4.76 3.25
N SER A 249 0.50 -4.01 2.21
CA SER A 249 -0.57 -3.00 2.26
C SER A 249 -1.82 -3.49 1.54
N PHE A 250 -2.97 -3.37 2.19
CA PHE A 250 -4.30 -3.68 1.65
C PHE A 250 -5.15 -2.43 1.44
N ALA A 251 -4.57 -1.25 1.61
CA ALA A 251 -5.29 -0.01 1.41
C ALA A 251 -5.79 0.08 -0.04
N GLY A 252 -7.07 0.40 -0.21
CA GLY A 252 -7.68 0.53 -1.53
C GLY A 252 -8.15 -0.77 -2.18
N VAL A 253 -7.86 -1.93 -1.60
CA VAL A 253 -8.30 -3.22 -2.19
C VAL A 253 -9.81 -3.39 -2.02
N ARG A 254 -10.57 -3.31 -3.11
CA ARG A 254 -12.00 -3.64 -3.18
C ARG A 254 -12.21 -5.15 -3.32
N ASN A 255 -11.61 -5.94 -2.44
CA ASN A 255 -11.76 -7.38 -2.50
C ASN A 255 -12.79 -7.83 -1.44
N PRO A 256 -13.85 -8.57 -1.81
CA PRO A 256 -14.79 -9.12 -0.84
C PRO A 256 -14.13 -9.95 0.26
N LYS A 257 -13.00 -10.57 -0.04
CA LYS A 257 -12.18 -11.34 0.91
C LYS A 257 -11.59 -10.49 2.05
N ILE A 258 -11.55 -9.15 1.92
CA ILE A 258 -11.13 -8.25 3.01
C ILE A 258 -12.01 -8.42 4.26
N ARG A 259 -13.29 -8.79 4.05
CA ARG A 259 -14.21 -9.10 5.17
C ARG A 259 -13.72 -10.28 5.99
N SER A 260 -13.25 -11.34 5.34
CA SER A 260 -12.70 -12.54 6.01
C SER A 260 -11.43 -12.19 6.79
N LEU A 261 -10.54 -11.38 6.22
CA LEU A 261 -9.36 -10.89 6.93
C LEU A 261 -9.74 -10.05 8.14
N THR A 262 -10.69 -9.12 7.99
CA THR A 262 -11.19 -8.30 9.10
C THR A 262 -11.81 -9.16 10.19
N GLN A 263 -12.63 -10.15 9.83
CA GLN A 263 -13.23 -11.09 10.77
C GLN A 263 -12.17 -11.88 11.53
N TYR A 264 -11.19 -12.45 10.83
CA TYR A 264 -10.08 -13.18 11.45
C TYR A 264 -9.31 -12.30 12.44
N THR A 265 -8.93 -11.07 12.01
CA THR A 265 -8.20 -10.13 12.87
C THR A 265 -9.01 -9.73 14.10
N THR A 266 -10.33 -9.52 13.93
CA THR A 266 -11.24 -9.20 15.05
C THR A 266 -11.28 -10.35 16.05
N GLN A 267 -11.46 -11.58 15.59
CA GLN A 267 -11.49 -12.76 16.43
C GLN A 267 -10.17 -12.94 17.20
N LEU A 268 -9.04 -12.88 16.49
CA LEU A 268 -7.72 -12.99 17.10
C LEU A 268 -7.46 -11.90 18.14
N THR A 269 -7.89 -10.67 17.87
CA THR A 269 -7.76 -9.56 18.82
C THR A 269 -8.60 -9.80 20.08
N ALA A 270 -9.84 -10.27 19.92
CA ALA A 270 -10.73 -10.60 21.03
C ALA A 270 -10.17 -11.74 21.89
N GLU A 271 -9.64 -12.80 21.26
CA GLU A 271 -9.01 -13.94 21.96
C GLU A 271 -7.79 -13.47 22.77
N ARG A 272 -6.89 -12.70 22.15
CA ARG A 272 -5.71 -12.16 22.86
C ARG A 272 -6.09 -11.23 24.01
N TYR A 273 -7.11 -10.41 23.82
CA TYR A 273 -7.60 -9.52 24.87
C TYR A 273 -8.16 -10.30 26.05
N SER A 274 -8.92 -11.37 25.81
CA SER A 274 -9.51 -12.22 26.85
C SER A 274 -8.49 -13.00 27.67
N LEU A 275 -7.33 -13.29 27.09
CA LEU A 275 -6.25 -14.02 27.77
C LEU A 275 -5.38 -13.10 28.66
N GLN A 276 -5.58 -11.80 28.63
CA GLN A 276 -4.80 -10.87 29.47
C GLN A 276 -5.27 -10.90 30.91
N PRO A 277 -4.36 -11.06 31.89
CA PRO A 277 -4.72 -10.95 33.29
C PRO A 277 -5.32 -9.58 33.62
N VAL A 278 -6.45 -9.56 34.30
CA VAL A 278 -7.17 -8.31 34.72
C VAL A 278 -6.23 -7.37 35.46
N GLU A 279 -5.32 -7.90 36.27
CA GLU A 279 -4.29 -7.13 36.99
C GLU A 279 -3.33 -6.34 36.08
N LYS A 280 -3.05 -6.85 34.88
CA LYS A 280 -2.23 -6.15 33.88
C LYS A 280 -3.01 -5.06 33.17
N MET A 281 -4.35 -5.14 33.12
CA MET A 281 -5.20 -4.16 32.43
C MET A 281 -5.28 -2.83 33.17
N SER A 282 -5.01 -2.80 34.46
CA SER A 282 -5.05 -1.59 35.30
C SER A 282 -3.74 -0.79 35.34
N LYS A 283 -2.64 -1.31 34.76
CA LYS A 283 -1.34 -0.63 34.77
C LYS A 283 -1.28 0.46 33.72
N LYS A 284 -0.64 1.60 34.03
CA LYS A 284 -0.46 2.77 33.18
C LYS A 284 0.11 2.48 31.78
N TYR A 285 0.74 1.33 31.58
CA TYR A 285 1.37 0.91 30.31
C TYR A 285 0.82 -0.46 29.83
N ASN A 286 -0.49 -0.69 29.99
CA ASN A 286 -1.08 -1.86 29.34
C ASN A 286 -0.99 -1.68 27.82
N PRO A 287 -0.29 -2.55 27.08
CA PRO A 287 -0.17 -2.44 25.62
C PRO A 287 -1.47 -2.76 24.87
N SER A 288 -2.49 -3.23 25.59
CA SER A 288 -3.79 -3.58 25.01
C SER A 288 -4.87 -2.59 25.46
N GLN A 289 -5.53 -1.99 24.48
CA GLN A 289 -6.66 -1.10 24.72
C GLN A 289 -7.81 -1.48 23.78
N SER A 290 -9.00 -1.63 24.33
CA SER A 290 -10.22 -1.84 23.58
C SER A 290 -11.19 -0.69 23.82
N SER A 291 -11.85 -0.23 22.76
CA SER A 291 -12.87 0.82 22.86
C SER A 291 -13.99 0.50 21.87
N VAL A 292 -15.22 0.50 22.39
CA VAL A 292 -16.43 0.33 21.56
C VAL A 292 -17.30 1.55 21.76
N ARG A 293 -17.78 2.13 20.66
CA ARG A 293 -18.74 3.24 20.67
C ARG A 293 -19.85 2.98 19.69
N VAL A 294 -21.08 3.19 20.12
CA VAL A 294 -22.27 3.11 19.28
C VAL A 294 -22.98 4.46 19.36
N ASN A 295 -23.02 5.18 18.24
CA ASN A 295 -23.59 6.51 18.21
C ASN A 295 -24.51 6.67 16.98
N ALA A 296 -25.64 7.36 17.16
CA ALA A 296 -26.39 7.89 16.05
C ALA A 296 -25.73 9.20 15.58
N MET A 297 -25.48 9.33 14.28
CA MET A 297 -24.86 10.52 13.73
C MET A 297 -25.35 10.83 12.32
N SER A 298 -25.18 12.07 11.87
CA SER A 298 -25.47 12.49 10.51
C SER A 298 -24.45 11.90 9.51
N ALA A 299 -24.78 11.89 8.24
CA ALA A 299 -23.85 11.46 7.19
C ALA A 299 -22.56 12.31 7.18
N GLU A 300 -22.67 13.63 7.41
CA GLU A 300 -21.51 14.51 7.52
C GLU A 300 -20.61 14.15 8.72
N ALA A 301 -21.22 13.87 9.87
CA ALA A 301 -20.47 13.45 11.06
C ALA A 301 -19.81 12.08 10.84
N ALA A 302 -20.49 11.14 10.18
CA ALA A 302 -19.91 9.84 9.82
C ALA A 302 -18.72 9.99 8.88
N GLN A 303 -18.79 10.90 7.91
CA GLN A 303 -17.67 11.21 7.02
C GLN A 303 -16.45 11.73 7.80
N LYS A 304 -16.65 12.66 8.75
CA LYS A 304 -15.58 13.16 9.62
C LYS A 304 -14.95 12.05 10.49
N VAL A 305 -15.74 11.07 10.94
CA VAL A 305 -15.20 9.89 11.65
C VAL A 305 -14.31 9.05 10.73
N LEU A 306 -14.72 8.83 9.47
CA LEU A 306 -13.87 8.11 8.49
C LEU A 306 -12.55 8.84 8.24
N GLU A 307 -12.57 10.15 8.14
CA GLU A 307 -11.35 10.98 8.00
C GLU A 307 -10.41 10.83 9.20
N LEU A 308 -10.95 10.79 10.42
CA LEU A 308 -10.17 10.55 11.62
C LEU A 308 -9.53 9.14 11.63
N ILE A 309 -10.25 8.12 11.15
CA ILE A 309 -9.71 6.75 11.04
C ILE A 309 -8.55 6.72 10.04
N VAL A 310 -8.70 7.36 8.88
CA VAL A 310 -7.62 7.48 7.88
C VAL A 310 -6.42 8.19 8.47
N LYS A 311 -6.64 9.32 9.15
CA LYS A 311 -5.58 10.06 9.83
C LYS A 311 -4.87 9.20 10.87
N PHE A 312 -5.62 8.48 11.70
CA PHE A 312 -5.06 7.58 12.70
C PHE A 312 -4.13 6.54 12.08
N HIS A 313 -4.54 5.87 11.00
CA HIS A 313 -3.68 4.90 10.32
C HIS A 313 -2.42 5.55 9.73
N THR A 314 -2.53 6.76 9.22
CA THR A 314 -1.39 7.54 8.75
C THR A 314 -0.40 7.85 9.87
N ASP A 315 -0.90 8.34 11.01
CA ASP A 315 -0.09 8.66 12.17
C ASP A 315 0.61 7.39 12.73
N VAL A 316 -0.06 6.23 12.73
CA VAL A 316 0.54 4.94 13.11
C VAL A 316 1.67 4.53 12.18
N GLU A 317 1.50 4.71 10.87
CA GLU A 317 2.57 4.42 9.91
C GLU A 317 3.78 5.34 10.09
N GLU A 318 3.56 6.61 10.42
CA GLU A 318 4.62 7.56 10.72
C GLU A 318 5.37 7.17 12.00
N ILE A 319 4.65 6.75 13.05
CA ILE A 319 5.26 6.22 14.28
C ILE A 319 6.12 4.99 13.96
N LYS A 320 5.58 4.03 13.19
CA LYS A 320 6.29 2.82 12.78
C LYS A 320 7.57 3.15 12.00
N LYS A 321 7.51 4.12 11.10
CA LYS A 321 8.67 4.55 10.29
C LYS A 321 9.77 5.18 11.13
N ASN A 322 9.40 6.00 12.11
CA ASN A 322 10.35 6.72 12.97
C ASN A 322 10.85 5.87 14.14
N ASP A 323 10.30 4.65 14.30
CA ASP A 323 10.70 3.72 15.36
C ASP A 323 12.00 2.98 14.98
N ASN A 324 13.11 3.50 15.49
CA ASN A 324 14.44 2.90 15.35
C ASN A 324 14.80 1.94 16.51
N ALA A 325 13.90 1.76 17.47
CA ALA A 325 14.12 0.85 18.59
C ALA A 325 14.02 -0.62 18.15
N PRO A 326 14.66 -1.55 18.88
CA PRO A 326 14.49 -2.98 18.66
C PRO A 326 13.03 -3.40 18.77
N LYS A 327 12.53 -4.18 17.82
CA LYS A 327 11.14 -4.66 17.80
C LYS A 327 10.97 -5.78 18.84
N THR A 328 10.09 -5.57 19.78
CA THR A 328 9.84 -6.50 20.89
C THR A 328 8.46 -7.12 20.87
N ASN A 329 7.52 -6.55 20.09
CA ASN A 329 6.14 -7.01 20.05
C ASN A 329 5.56 -6.90 18.63
N VAL A 330 4.63 -7.79 18.30
CA VAL A 330 3.71 -7.64 17.18
C VAL A 330 2.45 -6.94 17.68
N GLN A 331 2.25 -5.69 17.30
CA GLN A 331 1.07 -4.91 17.67
C GLN A 331 -0.03 -5.08 16.62
N ILE A 332 -1.20 -5.56 17.07
CA ILE A 332 -2.39 -5.65 16.24
C ILE A 332 -3.24 -4.41 16.48
N ILE A 333 -3.50 -3.64 15.43
CA ILE A 333 -4.32 -2.44 15.47
C ILE A 333 -5.49 -2.63 14.51
N LEU A 334 -6.71 -2.61 15.05
CA LEU A 334 -7.93 -2.75 14.30
C LEU A 334 -8.85 -1.57 14.60
N VAL A 335 -9.09 -0.73 13.60
CA VAL A 335 -10.03 0.39 13.69
C VAL A 335 -10.94 0.35 12.48
N HIS A 336 -12.24 0.28 12.71
CA HIS A 336 -13.23 0.37 11.63
C HIS A 336 -14.48 1.11 12.07
N SER A 337 -15.14 1.72 11.10
CA SER A 337 -16.47 2.31 11.26
C SER A 337 -17.37 1.78 10.15
N PHE A 338 -18.62 1.52 10.50
CA PHE A 338 -19.63 1.13 9.52
C PHE A 338 -20.98 1.75 9.90
N ALA A 339 -21.78 2.08 8.88
CA ALA A 339 -23.15 2.52 9.07
C ALA A 339 -24.09 1.32 9.02
N SER A 340 -24.96 1.19 10.01
CA SER A 340 -25.98 0.13 10.08
C SER A 340 -27.20 0.41 9.18
N ASN A 341 -27.01 0.98 7.98
CA ASN A 341 -28.11 1.20 7.05
C ASN A 341 -28.62 -0.14 6.48
N ILE A 342 -29.61 -0.71 7.15
CA ILE A 342 -30.28 -1.95 6.76
C ILE A 342 -31.03 -1.80 5.41
N ASN A 343 -31.29 -0.58 4.94
CA ASN A 343 -32.09 -0.32 3.74
C ASN A 343 -31.31 -0.29 2.41
N ALA A 344 -29.97 -0.36 2.43
CA ALA A 344 -29.17 -0.36 1.19
C ALA A 344 -29.23 -1.66 0.38
N SER A 345 -29.80 -2.73 0.94
CA SER A 345 -29.88 -4.06 0.27
C SER A 345 -31.20 -4.33 -0.46
N LYS A 346 -32.15 -3.39 -0.49
CA LYS A 346 -33.46 -3.60 -1.13
C LYS A 346 -33.59 -2.98 -2.55
N ASN A 347 -32.55 -2.32 -3.04
CA ASN A 347 -32.55 -1.67 -4.36
C ASN A 347 -31.45 -2.19 -5.31
N ASN A 348 -31.18 -3.50 -5.28
CA ASN A 348 -30.44 -4.16 -6.36
C ASN A 348 -31.16 -5.42 -6.80
#